data_ff44b48a515c839e0f68e3d981673a70
#
_entry.id   ff44b48a515c839e0f68e3d981673a70
#
_cell.length_a   1.000
_cell.length_b   1.000
_cell.length_c   1.000
_cell.angle_alpha   90.00
_cell.angle_beta   90.00
_cell.angle_gamma   90.00
#
_symmetry.space_group_name_H-M   'P 1'
#
loop_
_entity.id
_entity.type
_entity.pdbx_description
1 polymer ?
#
loop_
_entity_poly.entity_id
_entity_poly.type
_entity_poly.pdbx_seq_one_letter_code
_entity_poly.pdbx_strand_id
1 'polypeptide(L)'
;QGMSGLRLKVEIPYAHLLGKVAVNKAELELTVADYPGDNPLLSPARQIVFTEIIGDTTVSLTSDVLYSLGSAGTGGFERFGGFPEMETDNGMSVNRYRLTLTRRFQDMVDNSSGEIKNQTVYLNVYPQSRSAMRSIFFSPKSATFPAKLALKFTKVQ
;
A
#
# COMPACT_ATOMS: atom_id res chain seq x y z
N GLN A 1 -9.85 -0.11 -8.46
CA GLN A 1 -11.31 -0.02 -8.54
C GLN A 1 -11.92 -1.29 -7.96
N GLY A 2 -12.87 -1.14 -7.01
CA GLY A 2 -13.66 -2.26 -6.52
C GLY A 2 -14.58 -2.82 -7.61
N MET A 3 -15.32 -3.87 -7.32
CA MET A 3 -16.28 -4.56 -8.20
C MET A 3 -15.78 -4.99 -9.61
N SER A 4 -14.95 -4.17 -10.28
CA SER A 4 -14.36 -4.49 -11.59
C SER A 4 -13.13 -5.39 -11.52
N GLY A 5 -12.65 -5.74 -10.33
CA GLY A 5 -11.49 -6.60 -10.13
C GLY A 5 -10.14 -5.96 -10.47
N LEU A 6 -10.08 -4.65 -10.74
CA LEU A 6 -8.83 -3.96 -10.99
C LEU A 6 -8.04 -3.78 -9.69
N ARG A 7 -6.76 -4.10 -9.74
CA ARG A 7 -5.80 -3.92 -8.66
C ARG A 7 -4.55 -3.21 -9.18
N LEU A 8 -3.90 -2.45 -8.33
CA LEU A 8 -2.63 -1.81 -8.65
C LEU A 8 -1.48 -2.72 -8.20
N LYS A 9 -0.63 -3.11 -9.14
CA LYS A 9 0.61 -3.83 -8.84
C LYS A 9 1.66 -2.84 -8.35
N VAL A 10 2.27 -3.12 -7.20
CA VAL A 10 3.38 -2.36 -6.62
C VAL A 10 4.59 -3.27 -6.54
N GLU A 11 5.63 -2.94 -7.26
CA GLU A 11 6.92 -3.61 -7.23
C GLU A 11 7.90 -2.75 -6.44
N ILE A 12 8.59 -3.38 -5.47
CA ILE A 12 9.63 -2.75 -4.66
C ILE A 12 10.94 -3.48 -4.94
N PRO A 13 11.54 -3.23 -6.10
CA PRO A 13 12.76 -3.92 -6.48
C PRO A 13 13.90 -3.56 -5.52
N TYR A 14 14.83 -4.49 -5.37
CA TYR A 14 16.07 -4.29 -4.60
C TYR A 14 15.91 -4.23 -3.08
N ALA A 15 14.75 -4.52 -2.50
CA ALA A 15 14.57 -4.57 -1.04
C ALA A 15 15.57 -5.54 -0.38
N HIS A 16 15.84 -6.68 -1.02
CA HIS A 16 16.82 -7.68 -0.58
C HIS A 16 18.28 -7.16 -0.52
N LEU A 17 18.60 -6.07 -1.23
CA LEU A 17 19.95 -5.47 -1.22
C LEU A 17 20.25 -4.65 0.04
N LEU A 18 19.25 -4.41 0.90
CA LEU A 18 19.48 -3.74 2.19
C LEU A 18 20.35 -4.57 3.13
N GLY A 19 20.49 -5.88 2.86
CA GLY A 19 21.30 -6.80 3.67
C GLY A 19 20.61 -7.09 5.01
N LYS A 20 21.42 -7.42 6.02
CA LYS A 20 20.91 -7.76 7.36
C LYS A 20 20.43 -6.51 8.09
N VAL A 21 19.14 -6.23 8.02
CA VAL A 21 18.51 -5.11 8.72
C VAL A 21 17.23 -5.56 9.43
N ALA A 22 16.91 -4.93 10.54
CA ALA A 22 15.60 -5.02 11.18
C ALA A 22 14.77 -3.81 10.72
N VAL A 23 13.68 -4.05 10.02
CA VAL A 23 12.78 -3.00 9.54
C VAL A 23 11.85 -2.57 10.66
N ASN A 24 12.06 -1.36 11.16
CA ASN A 24 11.25 -0.81 12.25
C ASN A 24 9.94 -0.20 11.74
N LYS A 25 9.96 0.39 10.54
CA LYS A 25 8.79 0.93 9.86
C LYS A 25 9.01 0.93 8.35
N ALA A 26 8.03 0.43 7.61
CA ALA A 26 7.88 0.67 6.18
C ALA A 26 6.45 1.14 5.93
N GLU A 27 6.29 2.27 5.24
CA GLU A 27 5.00 2.90 4.99
C GLU A 27 4.97 3.40 3.55
N LEU A 28 3.96 2.96 2.79
CA LEU A 28 3.71 3.46 1.45
C LEU A 28 2.74 4.64 1.53
N GLU A 29 3.14 5.77 0.97
CA GLU A 29 2.34 6.98 0.85
C GLU A 29 1.91 7.17 -0.61
N LEU A 30 0.60 7.33 -0.82
CA LEU A 30 -0.01 7.49 -2.13
C LEU A 30 -0.96 8.69 -2.11
N THR A 31 -0.76 9.64 -3.01
CA THR A 31 -1.66 10.79 -3.18
C THR A 31 -2.63 10.53 -4.32
N VAL A 32 -3.91 10.80 -4.09
CA VAL A 32 -4.96 10.70 -5.12
C VAL A 32 -4.76 11.81 -6.14
N ALA A 33 -4.80 11.43 -7.41
CA ALA A 33 -4.78 12.36 -8.53
C ALA A 33 -6.22 12.68 -8.94
N ASP A 34 -6.56 13.96 -8.94
CA ASP A 34 -7.81 14.43 -9.53
C ASP A 34 -7.67 14.39 -11.05
N TYR A 35 -8.54 13.66 -11.69
CA TYR A 35 -8.52 13.53 -13.14
C TYR A 35 -9.60 14.40 -13.76
N PRO A 36 -9.27 15.31 -14.70
CA PRO A 36 -10.27 16.15 -15.37
C PRO A 36 -11.33 15.27 -16.04
N GLY A 37 -12.61 15.55 -15.72
CA GLY A 37 -13.74 14.75 -16.23
C GLY A 37 -14.02 13.47 -15.42
N ASP A 38 -13.38 13.29 -14.28
CA ASP A 38 -13.74 12.20 -13.39
C ASP A 38 -15.15 12.38 -12.82
N ASN A 39 -15.85 11.27 -12.61
CA ASN A 39 -17.19 11.31 -12.04
C ASN A 39 -17.07 11.54 -10.52
N PRO A 40 -17.59 12.67 -9.97
CA PRO A 40 -17.53 12.97 -8.54
C PRO A 40 -18.27 11.95 -7.66
N LEU A 41 -19.15 11.13 -8.25
CA LEU A 41 -19.79 10.02 -7.56
C LEU A 41 -18.84 8.86 -7.29
N LEU A 42 -17.70 8.80 -8.00
CA LEU A 42 -16.65 7.81 -7.79
C LEU A 42 -15.59 8.37 -6.85
N SER A 43 -16.01 8.76 -5.65
CA SER A 43 -15.13 9.26 -4.58
C SER A 43 -13.92 8.34 -4.36
N PRO A 44 -12.83 8.86 -3.80
CA PRO A 44 -11.71 8.03 -3.38
C PRO A 44 -12.19 6.84 -2.56
N ALA A 45 -11.60 5.68 -2.79
CA ALA A 45 -11.95 4.46 -2.09
C ALA A 45 -11.86 4.69 -0.58
N ARG A 46 -12.90 4.32 0.17
CA ARG A 46 -12.92 4.51 1.63
C ARG A 46 -11.79 3.80 2.33
N GLN A 47 -11.35 2.67 1.76
CA GLN A 47 -10.20 1.94 2.26
C GLN A 47 -9.55 1.16 1.13
N ILE A 48 -8.23 1.09 1.16
CA ILE A 48 -7.41 0.22 0.33
C ILE A 48 -6.55 -0.67 1.22
N VAL A 49 -6.26 -1.88 0.75
CA VAL A 49 -5.46 -2.86 1.47
C VAL A 49 -4.43 -3.51 0.56
N PHE A 50 -3.36 -4.02 1.17
CA PHE A 50 -2.40 -4.84 0.45
C PHE A 50 -2.84 -6.29 0.40
N THR A 51 -2.66 -6.89 -0.78
CA THR A 51 -2.74 -8.33 -0.99
C THR A 51 -1.47 -8.81 -1.68
N GLU A 52 -1.24 -10.11 -1.59
CA GLU A 52 -0.15 -10.81 -2.26
C GLU A 52 -0.67 -12.08 -2.93
N ILE A 53 0.09 -12.61 -3.87
CA ILE A 53 -0.22 -13.89 -4.52
C ILE A 53 0.66 -14.95 -3.88
N ILE A 54 0.02 -15.94 -3.25
CA ILE A 54 0.68 -17.10 -2.68
C ILE A 54 0.58 -18.24 -3.68
N GLY A 55 1.73 -18.84 -4.02
CA GLY A 55 1.80 -19.79 -5.12
C GLY A 55 1.48 -19.11 -6.45
N ASP A 56 0.71 -19.76 -7.32
CA ASP A 56 0.44 -19.24 -8.66
C ASP A 56 -0.91 -18.50 -8.78
N THR A 57 -1.83 -18.70 -7.84
CA THR A 57 -3.22 -18.22 -8.01
C THR A 57 -3.89 -17.68 -6.76
N THR A 58 -3.43 -18.04 -5.57
CA THR A 58 -4.14 -17.69 -4.33
C THR A 58 -3.85 -16.25 -3.92
N VAL A 59 -4.88 -15.41 -3.89
CA VAL A 59 -4.78 -14.04 -3.38
C VAL A 59 -5.04 -14.05 -1.87
N SER A 60 -4.08 -13.55 -1.11
CA SER A 60 -4.15 -13.40 0.35
C SER A 60 -3.93 -11.95 0.76
N LEU A 61 -4.42 -11.58 1.94
CA LEU A 61 -4.03 -10.33 2.59
C LEU A 61 -2.57 -10.45 3.06
N THR A 62 -1.82 -9.35 2.98
CA THR A 62 -0.43 -9.33 3.49
C THR A 62 -0.38 -9.50 5.01
N SER A 63 0.77 -9.91 5.52
CA SER A 63 1.01 -10.10 6.96
C SER A 63 0.69 -8.87 7.81
N ASP A 64 0.92 -7.67 7.29
CA ASP A 64 0.58 -6.40 7.98
C ASP A 64 -0.94 -6.24 8.15
N VAL A 65 -1.72 -6.54 7.10
CA VAL A 65 -3.19 -6.46 7.14
C VAL A 65 -3.75 -7.53 8.08
N LEU A 66 -3.27 -8.77 7.97
CA LEU A 66 -3.70 -9.88 8.83
C LEU A 66 -3.41 -9.61 10.31
N TYR A 67 -2.23 -9.06 10.61
CA TYR A 67 -1.88 -8.67 11.98
C TYR A 67 -2.81 -7.60 12.52
N SER A 68 -3.14 -6.60 11.71
CA SER A 68 -4.08 -5.54 12.12
C SER A 68 -5.48 -6.09 12.37
N LEU A 69 -5.96 -7.01 11.56
CA LEU A 69 -7.24 -7.69 11.77
C LEU A 69 -7.25 -8.56 13.02
N GLY A 70 -6.18 -9.31 13.28
CA GLY A 70 -6.03 -10.13 14.49
C GLY A 70 -5.95 -9.31 15.79
N SER A 71 -5.62 -8.03 15.68
CA SER A 71 -5.52 -7.09 16.80
C SER A 71 -6.79 -6.25 16.99
N ALA A 72 -7.95 -6.77 16.58
CA ALA A 72 -9.23 -6.04 16.55
C ALA A 72 -9.65 -5.41 17.89
N GLY A 73 -9.18 -5.95 19.02
CA GLY A 73 -9.41 -5.35 20.34
C GLY A 73 -8.61 -4.05 20.61
N THR A 74 -7.71 -3.66 19.72
CA THR A 74 -6.77 -2.54 19.89
C THR A 74 -6.60 -1.69 18.64
N GLY A 75 -7.66 -1.43 17.87
CA GLY A 75 -7.64 -0.50 16.74
C GLY A 75 -7.70 -1.12 15.36
N GLY A 76 -7.70 -2.44 15.21
CA GLY A 76 -7.99 -3.09 13.92
C GLY A 76 -7.25 -2.49 12.71
N PHE A 77 -8.00 -2.14 11.67
CA PHE A 77 -7.46 -1.54 10.46
C PHE A 77 -6.78 -0.17 10.64
N GLU A 78 -7.04 0.55 11.71
CA GLU A 78 -6.41 1.86 11.97
C GLU A 78 -4.88 1.74 12.06
N ARG A 79 -4.38 0.61 12.54
CA ARG A 79 -2.93 0.34 12.60
C ARG A 79 -2.30 0.08 11.23
N PHE A 80 -3.08 -0.49 10.33
CA PHE A 80 -2.62 -0.71 8.96
C PHE A 80 -2.70 0.60 8.16
N GLY A 81 -3.73 1.41 8.40
CA GLY A 81 -4.06 2.60 7.62
C GLY A 81 -4.90 2.27 6.40
N GLY A 82 -4.55 2.85 5.25
CA GLY A 82 -5.26 2.63 3.99
C GLY A 82 -6.58 3.40 3.87
N PHE A 83 -6.83 4.37 4.75
CA PHE A 83 -7.92 5.33 4.66
C PHE A 83 -7.43 6.63 3.99
N PRO A 84 -8.30 7.31 3.22
CA PRO A 84 -7.95 8.61 2.67
C PRO A 84 -8.00 9.67 3.77
N GLU A 85 -6.90 10.38 3.93
CA GLU A 85 -6.78 11.53 4.81
C GLU A 85 -6.69 12.80 3.96
N MET A 86 -7.52 13.78 4.25
CA MET A 86 -7.46 15.08 3.56
C MET A 86 -6.38 15.93 4.21
N GLU A 87 -5.44 16.38 3.42
CA GLU A 87 -4.30 17.20 3.85
C GLU A 87 -4.11 18.40 2.92
N THR A 88 -3.46 19.43 3.44
CA THR A 88 -2.97 20.54 2.61
C THR A 88 -1.47 20.34 2.35
N ASP A 89 -1.11 20.17 1.09
CA ASP A 89 0.27 20.05 0.66
C ASP A 89 0.54 20.98 -0.53
N ASN A 90 1.60 21.79 -0.45
CA ASN A 90 1.93 22.81 -1.45
C ASN A 90 0.76 23.78 -1.75
N GLY A 91 -0.08 24.08 -0.75
CA GLY A 91 -1.27 24.95 -0.90
C GLY A 91 -2.47 24.29 -1.59
N MET A 92 -2.40 23.01 -1.90
CA MET A 92 -3.49 22.23 -2.50
C MET A 92 -4.07 21.27 -1.47
N SER A 93 -5.40 21.10 -1.48
CA SER A 93 -6.07 20.06 -0.71
C SER A 93 -5.97 18.73 -1.48
N VAL A 94 -5.40 17.73 -0.85
CA VAL A 94 -5.18 16.41 -1.46
C VAL A 94 -5.67 15.29 -0.54
N ASN A 95 -6.16 14.21 -1.13
CA ASN A 95 -6.43 12.98 -0.40
C ASN A 95 -5.19 12.08 -0.44
N ARG A 96 -4.71 11.66 0.73
CA ARG A 96 -3.51 10.85 0.86
C ARG A 96 -3.80 9.56 1.63
N TYR A 97 -3.28 8.46 1.13
CA TYR A 97 -3.32 7.17 1.81
C TYR A 97 -1.95 6.85 2.36
N ARG A 98 -1.92 6.39 3.62
CA ARG A 98 -0.73 5.81 4.24
C ARG A 98 -1.02 4.37 4.60
N LEU A 99 -0.15 3.46 4.17
CA LEU A 99 -0.33 2.02 4.33
C LEU A 99 0.92 1.41 4.95
N THR A 100 0.76 0.75 6.07
CA THR A 100 1.84 0.02 6.74
C THR A 100 2.20 -1.24 5.94
N LEU A 101 3.50 -1.42 5.68
CA LEU A 101 4.07 -2.54 4.94
C LEU A 101 5.27 -3.16 5.67
N THR A 102 5.40 -2.93 6.96
CA THR A 102 6.61 -3.21 7.74
C THR A 102 6.97 -4.70 7.74
N ARG A 103 6.01 -5.57 8.05
CA ARG A 103 6.22 -7.03 8.11
C ARG A 103 6.52 -7.59 6.72
N ARG A 104 5.67 -7.24 5.76
CA ARG A 104 5.85 -7.71 4.38
C ARG A 104 7.14 -7.18 3.76
N PHE A 105 7.54 -5.96 4.11
CA PHE A 105 8.81 -5.39 3.65
C PHE A 105 10.01 -6.11 4.30
N GLN A 106 9.93 -6.50 5.58
CA GLN A 106 10.95 -7.37 6.19
C GLN A 106 11.08 -8.69 5.44
N ASP A 107 9.95 -9.34 5.08
CA ASP A 107 9.97 -10.58 4.30
C ASP A 107 10.64 -10.36 2.93
N MET A 108 10.45 -9.21 2.29
CA MET A 108 11.12 -8.86 1.03
C MET A 108 12.63 -8.69 1.21
N VAL A 109 13.07 -8.11 2.33
CA VAL A 109 14.49 -7.94 2.67
C VAL A 109 15.14 -9.29 2.93
N ASP A 110 14.47 -10.16 3.68
CA ASP A 110 14.98 -11.48 4.05
C ASP A 110 15.03 -12.46 2.87
N ASN A 111 14.32 -12.14 1.79
CA ASN A 111 14.32 -12.94 0.58
C ASN A 111 15.55 -12.65 -0.28
N SER A 112 16.62 -13.40 0.00
CA SER A 112 17.91 -13.25 -0.68
C SER A 112 17.91 -13.59 -2.18
N SER A 113 16.84 -14.22 -2.70
CA SER A 113 16.75 -14.57 -4.14
C SER A 113 16.52 -13.34 -5.04
N GLY A 114 15.98 -12.26 -4.49
CA GLY A 114 15.66 -11.06 -5.25
C GLY A 114 14.61 -11.24 -6.34
N GLU A 115 13.89 -12.36 -6.34
CA GLU A 115 12.84 -12.61 -7.32
C GLU A 115 11.74 -11.56 -7.20
N ILE A 116 11.37 -10.95 -8.35
CA ILE A 116 10.43 -9.83 -8.39
C ILE A 116 9.05 -10.19 -7.83
N LYS A 117 8.61 -11.45 -7.98
CA LYS A 117 7.34 -11.92 -7.41
C LYS A 117 7.31 -11.81 -5.90
N ASN A 118 8.45 -12.01 -5.24
CA ASN A 118 8.59 -11.92 -3.79
C ASN A 118 8.70 -10.47 -3.31
N GLN A 119 8.94 -9.53 -4.22
CA GLN A 119 9.05 -8.09 -3.99
C GLN A 119 7.83 -7.33 -4.53
N THR A 120 6.72 -8.03 -4.72
CA THR A 120 5.49 -7.50 -5.29
C THR A 120 4.36 -7.59 -4.27
N VAL A 121 3.57 -6.52 -4.19
CA VAL A 121 2.27 -6.48 -3.51
C VAL A 121 1.23 -5.86 -4.42
N TYR A 122 -0.04 -6.09 -4.13
CA TYR A 122 -1.14 -5.52 -4.89
C TYR A 122 -2.03 -4.68 -3.98
N LEU A 123 -2.42 -3.51 -4.44
CA LEU A 123 -3.41 -2.66 -3.78
C LEU A 123 -4.81 -2.96 -4.32
N ASN A 124 -5.72 -3.18 -3.41
CA ASN A 124 -7.12 -3.44 -3.70
C ASN A 124 -8.01 -2.52 -2.87
N VAL A 125 -9.14 -2.13 -3.43
CA VAL A 125 -10.22 -1.48 -2.67
C VAL A 125 -10.81 -2.51 -1.71
N TYR A 126 -11.10 -2.08 -0.48
CA TYR A 126 -11.70 -2.94 0.53
C TYR A 126 -13.04 -2.39 1.04
N PRO A 127 -14.06 -3.22 1.19
CA PRO A 127 -14.19 -4.57 0.63
C PRO A 127 -14.41 -4.54 -0.89
N GLN A 128 -13.64 -5.34 -1.63
CA GLN A 128 -13.62 -5.32 -3.10
C GLN A 128 -14.98 -5.62 -3.73
N SER A 129 -15.73 -6.56 -3.15
CA SER A 129 -17.01 -7.03 -3.69
C SER A 129 -18.18 -6.07 -3.46
N ARG A 130 -18.01 -5.06 -2.61
CA ARG A 130 -19.09 -4.16 -2.19
C ARG A 130 -18.85 -2.68 -2.51
N SER A 131 -17.74 -2.36 -3.15
CA SER A 131 -17.36 -0.98 -3.42
C SER A 131 -17.19 -0.74 -4.91
N ALA A 132 -17.96 0.19 -5.47
CA ALA A 132 -17.76 0.72 -6.82
C ALA A 132 -16.74 1.87 -6.86
N MET A 133 -16.24 2.30 -5.70
CA MET A 133 -15.28 3.41 -5.56
C MET A 133 -13.96 3.08 -6.24
N ARG A 134 -13.26 4.12 -6.65
CA ARG A 134 -11.92 4.01 -7.23
C ARG A 134 -11.02 5.11 -6.70
N SER A 135 -9.72 4.88 -6.75
CA SER A 135 -8.71 5.91 -6.57
C SER A 135 -7.70 5.81 -7.70
N ILE A 136 -7.34 6.95 -8.24
CA ILE A 136 -6.23 7.10 -9.19
C ILE A 136 -5.10 7.74 -8.41
N PHE A 137 -3.89 7.26 -8.56
CA PHE A 137 -2.75 7.74 -7.79
C PHE A 137 -1.71 8.40 -8.69
N PHE A 138 -1.05 9.39 -8.15
CA PHE A 138 0.17 9.90 -8.77
C PHE A 138 1.23 8.81 -8.80
N SER A 139 1.96 8.75 -9.91
CA SER A 139 3.04 7.77 -10.09
C SER A 139 4.27 8.13 -9.22
N PRO A 140 5.19 7.18 -8.98
CA PRO A 140 6.47 7.48 -8.32
C PRO A 140 7.33 8.52 -9.05
N LYS A 141 7.05 8.76 -10.35
CA LYS A 141 7.76 9.74 -11.18
C LYS A 141 7.04 11.08 -11.24
N SER A 142 5.94 11.28 -10.53
CA SER A 142 5.25 12.56 -10.50
C SER A 142 6.15 13.65 -9.92
N ALA A 143 6.17 14.81 -10.57
CA ALA A 143 6.92 15.96 -10.09
C ALA A 143 6.24 16.64 -8.88
N THR A 144 4.91 16.50 -8.75
CA THR A 144 4.14 17.21 -7.72
C THR A 144 3.95 16.37 -6.47
N PHE A 145 3.38 15.18 -6.62
CA PHE A 145 3.06 14.27 -5.50
C PHE A 145 3.52 12.84 -5.83
N PRO A 146 4.83 12.57 -5.83
CA PRO A 146 5.31 11.22 -6.11
C PRO A 146 4.85 10.24 -5.03
N ALA A 147 4.50 9.01 -5.45
CA ALA A 147 4.34 7.92 -4.51
C ALA A 147 5.66 7.68 -3.76
N LYS A 148 5.61 7.52 -2.44
CA LYS A 148 6.80 7.41 -1.58
C LYS A 148 6.74 6.18 -0.71
N LEU A 149 7.88 5.54 -0.52
CA LEU A 149 8.08 4.51 0.50
C LEU A 149 9.00 5.07 1.58
N ALA A 150 8.44 5.32 2.77
CA ALA A 150 9.18 5.78 3.93
C ALA A 150 9.69 4.57 4.72
N LEU A 151 11.00 4.51 4.96
CA LEU A 151 11.66 3.39 5.64
C LEU A 151 12.41 3.87 6.88
N LYS A 152 12.25 3.13 7.99
CA LYS A 152 13.11 3.19 9.19
C LYS A 152 13.60 1.79 9.48
N PHE A 153 14.90 1.62 9.59
CA PHE A 153 15.51 0.31 9.87
C PHE A 153 16.76 0.45 10.74
N THR A 154 17.13 -0.64 11.39
CA THR A 154 18.35 -0.77 12.19
C THR A 154 19.23 -1.82 11.54
N LYS A 155 20.51 -1.53 11.34
CA LYS A 155 21.47 -2.54 10.87
C LYS A 155 21.72 -3.56 11.97
N VAL A 156 21.65 -4.83 11.60
CA VAL A 156 21.98 -5.96 12.49
C VAL A 156 23.42 -6.37 12.16
N GLN A 157 24.27 -6.38 13.18
CA GLN A 157 25.65 -6.81 13.07
C GLN A 157 25.76 -8.33 12.99
#